data_de3d061bdf6b64dcdedc94c035fed875
#
_entry.id   de3d061bdf6b64dcdedc94c035fed875
#
_cell.length_a   1.000
_cell.length_b   1.000
_cell.length_c   1.000
_cell.angle_alpha   90.00
_cell.angle_beta   90.00
_cell.angle_gamma   90.00
#
_symmetry.space_group_name_H-M   'P 1'
#
loop_
_entity.id
_entity.type
_entity.pdbx_description
1 polymer ?
#
loop_
_entity_poly.entity_id
_entity_poly.type
_entity_poly.pdbx_seq_one_letter_code
_entity_poly.pdbx_strand_id
1 'polypeptide(L)'
;KNKFKIATLLFFTTSFTLGACSDWTDIEGIDIKQPNIQEQNPELYTKYLENLRQYKADTEHKKVYAWFDNSEKNPSSYAQHITSLPDSIDIVGLMYPSELAAFEKEEIMTLQQKGTKVVYAISYDEIHKQYEDIISTQSEAENENTFDYFLSKEIEKQLAYAAPFDGIILKFIGQNPKYMTAEDKAAYTASQNIFFNAALNWINKNEGKFLSLQGKPQNVVDKNILSKFLHLIIEMYQVTDKNKFTLAIQDCLETGVPTDRFIMAVSTPSLDTSDTSTGFIGTERAIIETAYWITADTQEYDKCGIAINNVQNDYYQTSGNYHNVKKTINIMNPAPTK
;
A
#
# COMPACT_ATOMS: atom_id res chain seq x y z
N LYS A 1 -18.26 -103.72 3.70
CA LYS A 1 -18.40 -103.33 5.10
C LYS A 1 -18.41 -101.82 5.18
N ASN A 2 -19.46 -101.32 5.74
CA ASN A 2 -19.79 -99.97 6.10
C ASN A 2 -20.08 -98.99 4.98
N LYS A 3 -21.37 -98.83 4.78
CA LYS A 3 -22.06 -97.85 3.98
C LYS A 3 -22.06 -96.48 4.74
N PHE A 4 -21.61 -95.49 4.07
CA PHE A 4 -21.94 -94.12 4.52
C PHE A 4 -22.90 -93.51 3.52
N LYS A 5 -24.07 -93.15 4.03
CA LYS A 5 -25.06 -92.39 3.28
C LYS A 5 -24.69 -90.93 3.33
N ILE A 6 -24.49 -90.34 2.16
CA ILE A 6 -24.33 -88.87 2.02
C ILE A 6 -25.75 -88.32 1.81
N ALA A 7 -26.21 -87.56 2.78
CA ALA A 7 -27.44 -86.78 2.62
C ALA A 7 -27.08 -85.48 1.88
N THR A 8 -27.70 -85.28 0.75
CA THR A 8 -27.60 -84.09 -0.07
C THR A 8 -28.44 -82.99 0.56
N LEU A 9 -27.80 -82.00 1.15
CA LEU A 9 -28.45 -80.81 1.67
C LEU A 9 -28.50 -79.77 0.55
N LEU A 10 -29.71 -79.49 0.03
CA LEU A 10 -29.98 -78.44 -0.92
C LEU A 10 -29.86 -77.10 -0.14
N PHE A 11 -28.80 -76.33 -0.42
CA PHE A 11 -28.69 -74.96 0.02
C PHE A 11 -29.36 -74.06 -0.99
N PHE A 12 -30.52 -73.51 -0.66
CA PHE A 12 -31.17 -72.43 -1.38
C PHE A 12 -30.38 -71.13 -1.07
N THR A 13 -29.54 -70.73 -1.97
CA THR A 13 -28.92 -69.40 -1.89
C THR A 13 -29.86 -68.34 -2.46
N THR A 14 -30.63 -67.71 -1.61
CA THR A 14 -31.33 -66.46 -1.94
C THR A 14 -30.28 -65.35 -2.17
N SER A 15 -30.06 -65.00 -3.41
CA SER A 15 -29.29 -63.83 -3.80
C SER A 15 -30.06 -62.57 -3.38
N PHE A 16 -29.68 -61.98 -2.24
CA PHE A 16 -30.06 -60.63 -1.91
C PHE A 16 -29.25 -59.72 -2.83
N THR A 17 -29.84 -59.18 -3.87
CA THR A 17 -29.34 -58.04 -4.58
C THR A 17 -29.48 -56.82 -3.67
N LEU A 18 -28.39 -56.48 -3.00
CA LEU A 18 -28.25 -55.16 -2.37
C LEU A 18 -28.21 -54.16 -3.53
N GLY A 19 -29.33 -53.54 -3.83
CA GLY A 19 -29.39 -52.31 -4.56
C GLY A 19 -28.65 -51.27 -3.73
N ALA A 20 -27.34 -51.13 -3.99
CA ALA A 20 -26.61 -49.99 -3.48
C ALA A 20 -27.24 -48.75 -4.11
N CYS A 21 -27.92 -47.95 -3.30
CA CYS A 21 -28.25 -46.57 -3.68
C CYS A 21 -26.95 -45.86 -4.00
N SER A 22 -26.65 -45.71 -5.28
CA SER A 22 -25.50 -44.93 -5.75
C SER A 22 -25.65 -43.41 -5.51
N ASP A 23 -26.80 -43.03 -4.98
CA ASP A 23 -27.11 -41.60 -4.72
C ASP A 23 -26.54 -41.05 -3.39
N TRP A 24 -25.81 -41.88 -2.61
CA TRP A 24 -25.25 -41.42 -1.33
C TRP A 24 -23.75 -41.08 -1.38
N THR A 25 -23.13 -41.13 -2.54
CA THR A 25 -21.70 -40.83 -2.71
C THR A 25 -21.41 -39.57 -3.53
N ASP A 26 -22.38 -38.97 -4.14
CA ASP A 26 -22.24 -37.62 -4.66
C ASP A 26 -22.39 -36.67 -3.46
N ILE A 27 -21.27 -36.28 -2.88
CA ILE A 27 -21.21 -35.08 -2.06
C ILE A 27 -21.52 -33.93 -3.03
N GLU A 28 -22.82 -33.59 -3.14
CA GLU A 28 -23.18 -32.29 -3.69
C GLU A 28 -22.42 -31.28 -2.83
N GLY A 29 -21.37 -30.68 -3.41
CA GLY A 29 -20.72 -29.57 -2.81
C GLY A 29 -21.77 -28.49 -2.61
N ILE A 30 -22.30 -28.40 -1.40
CA ILE A 30 -23.13 -27.26 -1.01
C ILE A 30 -22.17 -26.07 -1.16
N ASP A 31 -22.32 -25.36 -2.26
CA ASP A 31 -21.69 -24.06 -2.46
C ASP A 31 -22.29 -23.16 -1.38
N ILE A 32 -21.65 -23.18 -0.20
CA ILE A 32 -21.99 -22.26 0.89
C ILE A 32 -21.53 -20.90 0.38
N LYS A 33 -22.33 -20.28 -0.45
CA LYS A 33 -22.20 -18.86 -0.75
C LYS A 33 -22.39 -18.16 0.58
N GLN A 34 -21.30 -17.71 1.16
CA GLN A 34 -21.39 -16.82 2.31
C GLN A 34 -22.23 -15.62 1.87
N PRO A 35 -23.34 -15.34 2.55
CA PRO A 35 -24.25 -14.29 2.10
C PRO A 35 -23.47 -12.97 2.13
N ASN A 36 -23.30 -12.38 0.96
CA ASN A 36 -22.68 -11.08 0.79
C ASN A 36 -23.63 -10.03 1.42
N ILE A 37 -23.13 -9.16 2.29
CA ILE A 37 -23.90 -8.08 2.92
C ILE A 37 -24.60 -7.23 1.88
N GLN A 38 -24.02 -7.03 0.72
CA GLN A 38 -24.59 -6.30 -0.41
C GLN A 38 -25.86 -6.99 -0.95
N GLU A 39 -25.89 -8.33 -0.98
CA GLU A 39 -27.04 -9.11 -1.44
C GLU A 39 -28.12 -9.20 -0.36
N GLN A 40 -27.73 -9.25 0.91
CA GLN A 40 -28.67 -9.33 2.04
C GLN A 40 -29.42 -8.03 2.30
N ASN A 41 -28.75 -6.88 2.20
CA ASN A 41 -29.36 -5.58 2.42
C ASN A 41 -28.70 -4.49 1.54
N PRO A 42 -29.10 -4.40 0.27
CA PRO A 42 -28.52 -3.46 -0.70
C PRO A 42 -28.63 -1.98 -0.27
N GLU A 43 -29.73 -1.60 0.38
CA GLU A 43 -29.95 -0.22 0.83
C GLU A 43 -28.99 0.15 1.96
N LEU A 44 -28.83 -0.73 2.95
CA LEU A 44 -27.90 -0.51 4.05
C LEU A 44 -26.44 -0.48 3.55
N TYR A 45 -26.10 -1.34 2.60
CA TYR A 45 -24.79 -1.35 1.99
C TYR A 45 -24.49 -0.06 1.22
N THR A 46 -25.47 0.43 0.45
CA THR A 46 -25.36 1.73 -0.26
C THR A 46 -25.09 2.86 0.71
N LYS A 47 -25.88 2.94 1.80
CA LYS A 47 -25.70 3.94 2.85
C LYS A 47 -24.34 3.83 3.55
N TYR A 48 -23.86 2.62 3.77
CA TYR A 48 -22.52 2.36 4.31
C TYR A 48 -21.42 2.94 3.41
N LEU A 49 -21.50 2.70 2.10
CA LEU A 49 -20.54 3.25 1.13
C LEU A 49 -20.59 4.79 1.07
N GLU A 50 -21.79 5.39 1.16
CA GLU A 50 -21.95 6.83 1.22
C GLU A 50 -21.28 7.42 2.47
N ASN A 51 -21.51 6.81 3.63
CA ASN A 51 -20.92 7.24 4.89
C ASN A 51 -19.39 7.14 4.86
N LEU A 52 -18.82 6.06 4.27
CA LEU A 52 -17.37 5.93 4.10
C LEU A 52 -16.78 7.03 3.21
N ARG A 53 -17.45 7.33 2.10
CA ARG A 53 -17.02 8.41 1.20
C ARG A 53 -17.10 9.77 1.87
N GLN A 54 -18.14 10.04 2.65
CA GLN A 54 -18.28 11.27 3.44
C GLN A 54 -17.18 11.38 4.50
N TYR A 55 -16.92 10.31 5.25
CA TYR A 55 -15.83 10.25 6.24
C TYR A 55 -14.47 10.57 5.62
N LYS A 56 -14.16 10.02 4.45
CA LYS A 56 -12.89 10.26 3.75
C LYS A 56 -12.81 11.64 3.08
N ALA A 57 -13.95 12.26 2.78
CA ALA A 57 -14.02 13.60 2.18
C ALA A 57 -13.97 14.73 3.23
N ASP A 58 -14.12 14.42 4.52
CA ASP A 58 -14.04 15.40 5.59
C ASP A 58 -12.64 16.06 5.60
N THR A 59 -12.61 17.39 5.66
CA THR A 59 -11.39 18.19 5.66
C THR A 59 -10.60 18.11 6.97
N GLU A 60 -11.31 17.88 8.08
CA GLU A 60 -10.68 17.71 9.40
C GLU A 60 -10.13 16.30 9.62
N HIS A 61 -10.52 15.36 8.75
CA HIS A 61 -10.09 13.97 8.80
C HIS A 61 -8.60 13.82 8.50
N LYS A 62 -7.85 13.24 9.44
CA LYS A 62 -6.43 12.92 9.26
C LYS A 62 -6.27 11.74 8.32
N LYS A 63 -5.58 11.94 7.20
CA LYS A 63 -5.45 10.93 6.13
C LYS A 63 -4.56 9.77 6.54
N VAL A 64 -4.96 8.57 6.11
CA VAL A 64 -4.22 7.32 6.35
C VAL A 64 -3.83 6.72 5.01
N TYR A 65 -2.52 6.72 4.75
CA TYR A 65 -1.90 5.96 3.67
C TYR A 65 -1.47 4.58 4.21
N ALA A 66 -1.58 3.57 3.40
CA ALA A 66 -1.11 2.22 3.72
C ALA A 66 -0.34 1.63 2.53
N TRP A 67 0.94 1.35 2.71
CA TRP A 67 1.73 0.61 1.72
C TRP A 67 1.53 -0.89 1.94
N PHE A 68 1.05 -1.56 0.90
CA PHE A 68 0.72 -2.97 0.90
C PHE A 68 1.65 -3.74 -0.05
N ASP A 69 2.29 -4.79 0.46
CA ASP A 69 3.06 -5.71 -0.35
C ASP A 69 2.12 -6.65 -1.11
N ASN A 70 1.99 -6.44 -2.39
CA ASN A 70 1.21 -7.25 -3.30
C ASN A 70 2.09 -8.17 -4.18
N SER A 71 3.23 -8.65 -3.65
CA SER A 71 4.12 -9.58 -4.36
C SER A 71 3.49 -10.96 -4.55
N GLU A 72 2.63 -11.40 -3.63
CA GLU A 72 1.95 -12.68 -3.72
C GLU A 72 0.82 -12.63 -4.77
N LYS A 73 0.97 -13.39 -5.86
CA LYS A 73 0.02 -13.41 -6.97
C LYS A 73 -0.95 -14.60 -6.92
N ASN A 74 -0.74 -15.52 -5.96
CA ASN A 74 -1.62 -16.67 -5.68
C ASN A 74 -1.94 -16.71 -4.19
N PRO A 75 -2.76 -15.76 -3.68
CA PRO A 75 -3.00 -15.61 -2.27
C PRO A 75 -3.58 -16.87 -1.64
N SER A 76 -2.98 -17.33 -0.56
CA SER A 76 -3.40 -18.49 0.24
C SER A 76 -4.18 -18.10 1.50
N SER A 77 -4.19 -16.82 1.83
CA SER A 77 -4.90 -16.29 2.99
C SER A 77 -5.49 -14.91 2.70
N TYR A 78 -6.53 -14.55 3.46
CA TYR A 78 -7.18 -13.24 3.32
C TYR A 78 -6.26 -12.06 3.67
N ALA A 79 -5.20 -12.29 4.45
CA ALA A 79 -4.18 -11.29 4.75
C ALA A 79 -3.42 -10.76 3.52
N GLN A 80 -3.41 -11.53 2.43
CA GLN A 80 -2.74 -11.21 1.17
C GLN A 80 -3.63 -10.45 0.18
N HIS A 81 -4.85 -10.11 0.59
CA HIS A 81 -5.82 -9.35 -0.20
C HIS A 81 -5.88 -7.90 0.28
N ILE A 82 -5.86 -6.94 -0.64
CA ILE A 82 -5.98 -5.50 -0.28
C ILE A 82 -7.37 -5.17 0.29
N THR A 83 -8.37 -5.96 -0.03
CA THR A 83 -9.72 -5.86 0.55
C THR A 83 -9.81 -6.30 2.01
N SER A 84 -8.75 -6.93 2.57
CA SER A 84 -8.65 -7.24 3.99
C SER A 84 -8.36 -6.01 4.87
N LEU A 85 -7.85 -4.93 4.25
CA LEU A 85 -7.50 -3.69 4.94
C LEU A 85 -8.72 -3.02 5.58
N PRO A 86 -8.53 -2.31 6.71
CA PRO A 86 -9.60 -1.51 7.31
C PRO A 86 -10.21 -0.51 6.33
N ASP A 87 -11.53 -0.48 6.22
CA ASP A 87 -12.26 0.40 5.29
C ASP A 87 -12.04 1.90 5.54
N SER A 88 -11.57 2.26 6.73
CA SER A 88 -11.21 3.63 7.12
C SER A 88 -9.87 4.12 6.57
N ILE A 89 -9.10 3.28 5.87
CA ILE A 89 -7.88 3.70 5.16
C ILE A 89 -8.26 4.52 3.93
N ASP A 90 -7.62 5.68 3.77
CA ASP A 90 -7.92 6.63 2.70
C ASP A 90 -7.21 6.27 1.39
N ILE A 91 -5.93 5.91 1.47
CA ILE A 91 -5.08 5.69 0.30
C ILE A 91 -4.25 4.43 0.51
N VAL A 92 -4.31 3.51 -0.46
CA VAL A 92 -3.53 2.28 -0.48
C VAL A 92 -2.49 2.35 -1.59
N GLY A 93 -1.22 2.23 -1.23
CA GLY A 93 -0.11 2.13 -2.17
C GLY A 93 0.27 0.68 -2.43
N LEU A 94 0.26 0.25 -3.69
CA LEU A 94 0.74 -1.08 -4.08
C LEU A 94 2.23 -1.03 -4.43
N MET A 95 3.00 -1.97 -3.88
CA MET A 95 4.45 -2.01 -4.10
C MET A 95 4.83 -2.57 -5.48
N TYR A 96 3.99 -3.44 -6.07
CA TYR A 96 4.25 -4.09 -7.36
C TYR A 96 3.16 -3.73 -8.39
N PRO A 97 3.23 -2.55 -9.01
CA PRO A 97 2.18 -2.05 -9.91
C PRO A 97 2.21 -2.65 -11.32
N SER A 98 3.37 -3.18 -11.76
CA SER A 98 3.58 -3.67 -13.13
C SER A 98 2.88 -4.99 -13.43
N GLU A 99 2.64 -5.80 -12.41
CA GLU A 99 2.16 -7.18 -12.52
C GLU A 99 0.87 -7.41 -11.73
N LEU A 100 -0.16 -6.60 -12.02
CA LEU A 100 -1.44 -6.76 -11.35
C LEU A 100 -2.17 -8.02 -11.83
N ALA A 101 -2.41 -8.96 -10.91
CA ALA A 101 -3.25 -10.12 -11.14
C ALA A 101 -4.73 -9.71 -11.36
N ALA A 102 -5.54 -10.62 -11.90
CA ALA A 102 -6.95 -10.33 -12.18
C ALA A 102 -7.73 -9.97 -10.90
N PHE A 103 -7.50 -10.72 -9.81
CA PHE A 103 -8.16 -10.45 -8.53
C PHE A 103 -7.76 -9.09 -7.95
N GLU A 104 -6.50 -8.66 -8.08
CA GLU A 104 -6.04 -7.35 -7.60
C GLU A 104 -6.76 -6.19 -8.32
N LYS A 105 -7.01 -6.34 -9.62
CA LYS A 105 -7.77 -5.33 -10.39
C LYS A 105 -9.22 -5.20 -9.91
N GLU A 106 -9.86 -6.33 -9.58
CA GLU A 106 -11.22 -6.35 -9.01
C GLU A 106 -11.24 -5.74 -7.60
N GLU A 107 -10.22 -6.02 -6.80
CA GLU A 107 -10.08 -5.47 -5.45
C GLU A 107 -9.81 -3.98 -5.45
N ILE A 108 -9.01 -3.47 -6.42
CA ILE A 108 -8.82 -2.03 -6.62
C ILE A 108 -10.18 -1.35 -6.86
N MET A 109 -11.01 -1.89 -7.75
CA MET A 109 -12.35 -1.35 -8.00
C MET A 109 -13.22 -1.39 -6.73
N THR A 110 -13.13 -2.45 -5.94
CA THR A 110 -13.85 -2.58 -4.66
C THR A 110 -13.44 -1.51 -3.65
N LEU A 111 -12.13 -1.24 -3.52
CA LEU A 111 -11.63 -0.17 -2.67
C LEU A 111 -12.08 1.22 -3.15
N GLN A 112 -12.04 1.45 -4.46
CA GLN A 112 -12.48 2.71 -5.07
C GLN A 112 -13.98 2.98 -4.83
N GLN A 113 -14.83 1.95 -4.84
CA GLN A 113 -16.25 2.07 -4.46
C GLN A 113 -16.43 2.53 -3.01
N LYS A 114 -15.54 2.13 -2.10
CA LYS A 114 -15.50 2.56 -0.70
C LYS A 114 -14.90 3.97 -0.51
N GLY A 115 -14.50 4.63 -1.59
CA GLY A 115 -13.84 5.93 -1.56
C GLY A 115 -12.35 5.87 -1.20
N THR A 116 -11.77 4.67 -1.06
CA THR A 116 -10.32 4.49 -0.90
C THR A 116 -9.64 4.72 -2.24
N LYS A 117 -8.58 5.51 -2.25
CA LYS A 117 -7.75 5.73 -3.42
C LYS A 117 -6.65 4.69 -3.48
N VAL A 118 -6.35 4.19 -4.68
CA VAL A 118 -5.24 3.24 -4.88
C VAL A 118 -4.16 3.88 -5.72
N VAL A 119 -2.93 3.80 -5.27
CA VAL A 119 -1.75 4.45 -5.86
C VAL A 119 -0.58 3.49 -5.96
N TYR A 120 0.46 3.90 -6.67
CA TYR A 120 1.77 3.26 -6.64
C TYR A 120 2.87 4.33 -6.62
N ALA A 121 4.12 3.91 -6.43
CA ALA A 121 5.24 4.84 -6.40
C ALA A 121 6.13 4.72 -7.64
N ILE A 122 6.71 5.86 -8.04
CA ILE A 122 7.85 5.96 -8.96
C ILE A 122 8.98 6.63 -8.19
N SER A 123 10.13 5.97 -8.09
CA SER A 123 11.26 6.42 -7.28
C SER A 123 12.41 6.89 -8.16
N TYR A 124 12.79 8.17 -8.01
CA TYR A 124 13.97 8.74 -8.65
C TYR A 124 15.24 8.03 -8.20
N ASP A 125 15.37 7.82 -6.90
CA ASP A 125 16.59 7.24 -6.30
C ASP A 125 16.77 5.75 -6.68
N GLU A 126 15.66 5.00 -6.80
CA GLU A 126 15.71 3.61 -7.30
C GLU A 126 16.08 3.55 -8.79
N ILE A 127 15.55 4.46 -9.61
CA ILE A 127 15.93 4.56 -11.03
C ILE A 127 17.41 4.92 -11.16
N HIS A 128 17.90 5.87 -10.34
CA HIS A 128 19.31 6.24 -10.33
C HIS A 128 20.19 5.05 -9.95
N LYS A 129 19.83 4.30 -8.91
CA LYS A 129 20.54 3.10 -8.51
C LYS A 129 20.55 2.03 -9.60
N GLN A 130 19.42 1.80 -10.27
CA GLN A 130 19.36 0.85 -11.41
C GLN A 130 20.32 1.26 -12.52
N TYR A 131 20.43 2.55 -12.82
CA TYR A 131 21.41 3.05 -13.78
C TYR A 131 22.85 2.80 -13.32
N GLU A 132 23.18 3.11 -12.05
CA GLU A 132 24.50 2.84 -11.48
C GLU A 132 24.87 1.35 -11.53
N ASP A 133 23.93 0.47 -11.21
CA ASP A 133 24.13 -0.98 -11.28
C ASP A 133 24.41 -1.44 -12.74
N ILE A 134 23.73 -0.87 -13.73
CA ILE A 134 23.96 -1.15 -15.16
C ILE A 134 25.37 -0.71 -15.58
N ILE A 135 25.75 0.55 -15.29
CA ILE A 135 27.06 1.08 -15.71
C ILE A 135 28.23 0.38 -14.99
N SER A 136 28.01 -0.10 -13.77
CA SER A 136 29.03 -0.85 -13.02
C SER A 136 29.36 -2.21 -13.62
N THR A 137 28.44 -2.79 -14.41
CA THR A 137 28.57 -4.12 -15.04
C THR A 137 28.94 -4.07 -16.52
N GLN A 138 28.84 -2.90 -17.16
CA GLN A 138 29.15 -2.71 -18.58
C GLN A 138 30.53 -2.01 -18.76
N SER A 139 31.21 -2.30 -19.85
CA SER A 139 32.41 -1.53 -20.23
C SER A 139 32.03 -0.12 -20.70
N GLU A 140 32.90 0.87 -20.45
CA GLU A 140 32.67 2.26 -20.91
C GLU A 140 32.31 2.40 -22.39
N ALA A 141 32.80 1.46 -23.23
CA ALA A 141 32.54 1.45 -24.69
C ALA A 141 31.14 0.94 -25.04
N GLU A 142 30.41 0.28 -24.13
CA GLU A 142 29.08 -0.29 -24.36
C GLU A 142 27.95 0.61 -23.85
N ASN A 143 28.28 1.62 -23.05
CA ASN A 143 27.29 2.48 -22.43
C ASN A 143 27.18 3.84 -23.14
N GLU A 144 26.41 3.88 -24.21
CA GLU A 144 26.12 5.12 -24.96
C GLU A 144 25.01 5.98 -24.31
N ASN A 145 24.32 5.48 -23.27
CA ASN A 145 23.17 6.14 -22.69
C ASN A 145 23.53 6.95 -21.43
N THR A 146 23.22 8.23 -21.45
CA THR A 146 23.31 9.07 -20.25
C THR A 146 22.22 8.72 -19.24
N PHE A 147 22.45 9.10 -17.95
CA PHE A 147 21.42 8.95 -16.93
C PHE A 147 20.10 9.61 -17.29
N ASP A 148 20.13 10.80 -17.88
CA ASP A 148 18.94 11.55 -18.29
C ASP A 148 18.12 10.80 -19.35
N TYR A 149 18.78 10.13 -20.30
CA TYR A 149 18.10 9.28 -21.28
C TYR A 149 17.46 8.06 -20.60
N PHE A 150 18.20 7.37 -19.74
CA PHE A 150 17.70 6.22 -18.99
C PHE A 150 16.50 6.61 -18.11
N LEU A 151 16.62 7.71 -17.35
CA LEU A 151 15.56 8.24 -16.50
C LEU A 151 14.29 8.54 -17.30
N SER A 152 14.45 9.20 -18.46
CA SER A 152 13.31 9.51 -19.34
C SER A 152 12.56 8.25 -19.79
N LYS A 153 13.30 7.19 -20.14
CA LYS A 153 12.70 5.93 -20.59
C LYS A 153 12.04 5.16 -19.45
N GLU A 154 12.68 5.12 -18.30
CA GLU A 154 12.16 4.35 -17.16
C GLU A 154 10.91 5.01 -16.55
N ILE A 155 10.88 6.35 -16.45
CA ILE A 155 9.68 7.03 -15.97
C ILE A 155 8.52 6.90 -16.96
N GLU A 156 8.76 6.97 -18.28
CA GLU A 156 7.75 6.75 -19.31
C GLU A 156 7.12 5.35 -19.17
N LYS A 157 7.96 4.33 -19.00
CA LYS A 157 7.54 2.94 -18.77
C LYS A 157 6.70 2.81 -17.49
N GLN A 158 7.15 3.40 -16.39
CA GLN A 158 6.43 3.30 -15.11
C GLN A 158 5.12 4.11 -15.11
N LEU A 159 5.03 5.22 -15.82
CA LEU A 159 3.77 5.95 -16.03
C LEU A 159 2.73 5.15 -16.82
N ALA A 160 3.14 4.19 -17.65
CA ALA A 160 2.21 3.32 -18.36
C ALA A 160 1.40 2.38 -17.45
N TYR A 161 1.83 2.15 -16.20
CA TYR A 161 1.09 1.33 -15.22
C TYR A 161 -0.12 2.07 -14.63
N ALA A 162 -0.24 3.37 -14.82
CA ALA A 162 -1.15 4.24 -14.08
C ALA A 162 -2.65 4.05 -14.36
N ALA A 163 -3.04 3.26 -15.37
CA ALA A 163 -4.45 3.16 -15.79
C ALA A 163 -5.43 2.80 -14.65
N PRO A 164 -5.20 1.74 -13.84
CA PRO A 164 -6.14 1.34 -12.78
C PRO A 164 -6.03 2.18 -11.50
N PHE A 165 -4.99 3.00 -11.35
CA PHE A 165 -4.67 3.74 -10.14
C PHE A 165 -5.29 5.15 -10.13
N ASP A 166 -5.61 5.66 -8.93
CA ASP A 166 -6.15 7.01 -8.73
C ASP A 166 -5.07 8.10 -8.71
N GLY A 167 -3.81 7.73 -8.52
CA GLY A 167 -2.70 8.66 -8.47
C GLY A 167 -1.34 7.98 -8.40
N ILE A 168 -0.30 8.79 -8.32
CA ILE A 168 1.10 8.35 -8.25
C ILE A 168 1.80 9.06 -7.10
N ILE A 169 2.63 8.33 -6.37
CA ILE A 169 3.55 8.88 -5.38
C ILE A 169 4.94 8.96 -6.02
N LEU A 170 5.47 10.16 -6.17
CA LEU A 170 6.85 10.35 -6.58
C LEU A 170 7.74 10.24 -5.35
N LYS A 171 8.61 9.24 -5.30
CA LYS A 171 9.63 9.13 -4.26
C LYS A 171 10.88 9.87 -4.70
N PHE A 172 11.32 10.80 -3.86
CA PHE A 172 12.48 11.64 -4.13
C PHE A 172 13.21 11.99 -2.83
N ILE A 173 14.34 11.37 -2.59
CA ILE A 173 15.28 11.70 -1.52
C ILE A 173 16.33 12.67 -2.06
N GLY A 174 17.01 12.28 -3.14
CA GLY A 174 18.03 13.07 -3.81
C GLY A 174 19.13 13.58 -2.87
N GLN A 175 19.82 14.60 -3.34
CA GLN A 175 20.88 15.27 -2.59
C GLN A 175 20.51 16.72 -2.29
N ASN A 176 21.07 17.28 -1.22
CA ASN A 176 20.81 18.69 -0.87
C ASN A 176 21.55 19.64 -1.83
N PRO A 177 20.81 20.41 -2.66
CA PRO A 177 21.42 21.26 -3.69
C PRO A 177 22.23 22.45 -3.12
N LYS A 178 22.15 22.72 -1.82
CA LYS A 178 22.94 23.78 -1.15
C LYS A 178 24.44 23.45 -1.10
N TYR A 179 24.79 22.18 -1.16
CA TYR A 179 26.19 21.72 -1.06
C TYR A 179 26.79 21.35 -2.42
N MET A 180 26.08 21.58 -3.51
CA MET A 180 26.54 21.29 -4.86
C MET A 180 27.34 22.45 -5.45
N THR A 181 28.30 22.12 -6.32
CA THR A 181 28.90 23.12 -7.24
C THR A 181 27.86 23.66 -8.21
N ALA A 182 28.12 24.75 -8.89
CA ALA A 182 27.20 25.31 -9.87
C ALA A 182 26.97 24.35 -11.06
N GLU A 183 28.00 23.61 -11.47
CA GLU A 183 27.95 22.62 -12.55
C GLU A 183 27.11 21.40 -12.14
N ASP A 184 27.42 20.80 -10.97
CA ASP A 184 26.66 19.65 -10.45
C ASP A 184 25.20 19.99 -10.23
N LYS A 185 24.93 21.19 -9.71
CA LYS A 185 23.57 21.68 -9.50
C LYS A 185 22.80 21.84 -10.84
N ALA A 186 23.48 22.28 -11.89
CA ALA A 186 22.86 22.42 -13.21
C ALA A 186 22.47 21.04 -13.78
N ALA A 187 23.38 20.06 -13.73
CA ALA A 187 23.12 18.70 -14.13
C ALA A 187 21.99 18.06 -13.31
N TYR A 188 22.06 18.20 -11.98
CA TYR A 188 21.04 17.70 -11.05
C TYR A 188 19.65 18.32 -11.33
N THR A 189 19.61 19.62 -11.63
CA THR A 189 18.37 20.32 -12.02
C THR A 189 17.78 19.77 -13.32
N ALA A 190 18.64 19.47 -14.30
CA ALA A 190 18.19 18.86 -15.56
C ALA A 190 17.52 17.52 -15.35
N SER A 191 18.14 16.63 -14.57
CA SER A 191 17.56 15.31 -14.25
C SER A 191 16.27 15.43 -13.42
N GLN A 192 16.21 16.35 -12.43
CA GLN A 192 14.96 16.61 -11.69
C GLN A 192 13.85 17.10 -12.63
N ASN A 193 14.15 17.96 -13.57
CA ASN A 193 13.17 18.47 -14.54
C ASN A 193 12.61 17.33 -15.41
N ILE A 194 13.44 16.39 -15.84
CA ILE A 194 12.97 15.19 -16.57
C ILE A 194 11.98 14.42 -15.71
N PHE A 195 12.36 14.10 -14.47
CA PHE A 195 11.56 13.30 -13.55
C PHE A 195 10.21 13.96 -13.22
N PHE A 196 10.24 15.19 -12.73
CA PHE A 196 9.03 15.88 -12.28
C PHE A 196 8.14 16.32 -13.45
N ASN A 197 8.71 16.83 -14.56
CA ASN A 197 7.90 17.27 -15.70
C ASN A 197 7.17 16.09 -16.37
N ALA A 198 7.75 14.90 -16.42
CA ALA A 198 7.05 13.72 -16.92
C ALA A 198 5.77 13.44 -16.13
N ALA A 199 5.85 13.46 -14.80
CA ALA A 199 4.70 13.25 -13.93
C ALA A 199 3.70 14.42 -13.98
N LEU A 200 4.18 15.67 -14.02
CA LEU A 200 3.33 16.86 -14.16
C LEU A 200 2.59 16.88 -15.50
N ASN A 201 3.25 16.47 -16.58
CA ASN A 201 2.60 16.32 -17.88
C ASN A 201 1.58 15.19 -17.88
N TRP A 202 1.85 14.12 -17.14
CA TRP A 202 0.90 13.01 -16.98
C TRP A 202 -0.34 13.47 -16.22
N ILE A 203 -0.21 14.14 -15.07
CA ILE A 203 -1.38 14.58 -14.29
C ILE A 203 -2.24 15.58 -15.04
N ASN A 204 -1.63 16.48 -15.83
CA ASN A 204 -2.36 17.44 -16.66
C ASN A 204 -3.25 16.78 -17.74
N LYS A 205 -2.95 15.53 -18.12
CA LYS A 205 -3.71 14.73 -19.09
C LYS A 205 -4.69 13.75 -18.44
N ASN A 206 -4.66 13.62 -17.12
CA ASN A 206 -5.43 12.62 -16.36
C ASN A 206 -6.26 13.31 -15.27
N GLU A 207 -7.32 13.98 -15.67
CA GLU A 207 -8.23 14.69 -14.76
C GLU A 207 -8.80 13.73 -13.71
N GLY A 208 -8.92 14.22 -12.47
CA GLY A 208 -9.42 13.45 -11.33
C GLY A 208 -8.39 12.54 -10.65
N LYS A 209 -7.18 12.41 -11.21
CA LYS A 209 -6.04 11.73 -10.55
C LYS A 209 -5.20 12.74 -9.76
N PHE A 210 -4.26 12.24 -8.95
CA PHE A 210 -3.41 13.11 -8.14
C PHE A 210 -1.96 12.64 -8.08
N LEU A 211 -1.07 13.55 -7.64
CA LEU A 211 0.31 13.26 -7.29
C LEU A 211 0.54 13.55 -5.81
N SER A 212 1.36 12.75 -5.14
CA SER A 212 1.97 13.07 -3.85
C SER A 212 3.49 12.88 -3.95
N LEU A 213 4.25 13.60 -3.12
CA LEU A 213 5.70 13.47 -3.05
C LEU A 213 6.07 12.76 -1.75
N GLN A 214 6.91 11.74 -1.81
CA GLN A 214 7.47 11.07 -0.64
C GLN A 214 8.99 11.24 -0.59
N GLY A 215 9.53 11.62 0.55
CA GLY A 215 10.97 11.77 0.80
C GLY A 215 11.36 13.14 1.30
N LYS A 216 12.22 13.86 0.56
CA LYS A 216 12.83 15.12 0.97
C LYS A 216 12.43 16.30 0.07
N PRO A 217 11.30 16.97 0.35
CA PRO A 217 10.86 18.12 -0.45
C PRO A 217 11.87 19.27 -0.48
N GLN A 218 12.68 19.42 0.57
CA GLN A 218 13.75 20.41 0.64
C GLN A 218 14.85 20.20 -0.41
N ASN A 219 15.01 18.98 -0.95
CA ASN A 219 16.02 18.67 -1.96
C ASN A 219 15.53 18.92 -3.40
N VAL A 220 14.25 19.22 -3.59
CA VAL A 220 13.70 19.65 -4.88
C VAL A 220 14.22 21.06 -5.20
N VAL A 221 14.81 21.27 -6.38
CA VAL A 221 15.39 22.56 -6.77
C VAL A 221 14.33 23.61 -7.05
N ASP A 222 13.36 23.27 -7.93
CA ASP A 222 12.22 24.16 -8.17
C ASP A 222 11.08 23.87 -7.18
N LYS A 223 11.06 24.65 -6.08
CA LYS A 223 10.03 24.52 -5.04
C LYS A 223 8.60 24.84 -5.53
N ASN A 224 8.43 25.55 -6.64
CA ASN A 224 7.10 25.92 -7.15
C ASN A 224 6.27 24.69 -7.51
N ILE A 225 6.92 23.60 -7.94
CA ILE A 225 6.22 22.37 -8.29
C ILE A 225 5.59 21.68 -7.08
N LEU A 226 6.09 21.94 -5.86
CA LEU A 226 5.60 21.31 -4.64
C LEU A 226 4.13 21.64 -4.35
N SER A 227 3.64 22.77 -4.85
CA SER A 227 2.23 23.15 -4.76
C SER A 227 1.30 22.23 -5.57
N LYS A 228 1.83 21.44 -6.51
CA LYS A 228 1.07 20.51 -7.36
C LYS A 228 0.82 19.15 -6.69
N PHE A 229 1.52 18.86 -5.61
CA PHE A 229 1.35 17.61 -4.87
C PHE A 229 0.24 17.74 -3.83
N LEU A 230 -0.61 16.71 -3.74
CA LEU A 230 -1.68 16.62 -2.75
C LEU A 230 -1.10 16.59 -1.33
N HIS A 231 -0.11 15.73 -1.10
CA HIS A 231 0.59 15.61 0.17
C HIS A 231 2.09 15.51 -0.02
N LEU A 232 2.83 15.94 1.00
CA LEU A 232 4.26 15.74 1.16
C LEU A 232 4.47 14.70 2.26
N ILE A 233 4.90 13.50 1.89
CA ILE A 233 5.06 12.35 2.78
C ILE A 233 6.50 12.33 3.26
N ILE A 234 6.71 12.63 4.55
CA ILE A 234 8.03 12.73 5.16
C ILE A 234 8.39 11.39 5.81
N GLU A 235 9.50 10.81 5.38
CA GLU A 235 9.96 9.52 5.87
C GLU A 235 10.57 9.62 7.26
N MET A 236 10.00 8.88 8.20
CA MET A 236 10.42 8.83 9.60
C MET A 236 10.84 7.41 10.03
N TYR A 237 11.21 6.56 9.06
CA TYR A 237 11.56 5.15 9.33
C TYR A 237 12.77 4.98 10.25
N GLN A 238 13.67 5.98 10.30
CA GLN A 238 14.86 5.97 11.14
C GLN A 238 14.66 6.65 12.50
N VAL A 239 13.43 7.14 12.76
CA VAL A 239 13.14 7.83 14.02
C VAL A 239 12.85 6.78 15.10
N THR A 240 13.74 6.71 16.07
CA THR A 240 13.66 5.80 17.24
C THR A 240 13.28 6.51 18.54
N ASP A 241 13.18 7.83 18.52
CA ASP A 241 12.82 8.69 19.65
C ASP A 241 11.80 9.74 19.17
N LYS A 242 10.69 9.89 19.87
CA LYS A 242 9.62 10.83 19.51
C LYS A 242 10.04 12.29 19.43
N ASN A 243 11.08 12.69 20.17
CA ASN A 243 11.62 14.04 20.07
C ASN A 243 12.25 14.33 18.69
N LYS A 244 12.66 13.29 17.97
CA LYS A 244 13.24 13.41 16.62
C LYS A 244 12.20 13.65 15.53
N PHE A 245 10.89 13.43 15.78
CA PHE A 245 9.85 13.77 14.82
C PHE A 245 9.88 15.25 14.44
N THR A 246 9.98 16.11 15.44
CA THR A 246 10.07 17.57 15.21
C THR A 246 11.31 17.93 14.39
N LEU A 247 12.46 17.32 14.69
CA LEU A 247 13.69 17.56 13.92
C LEU A 247 13.57 17.12 12.47
N ALA A 248 12.96 15.95 12.19
CA ALA A 248 12.77 15.46 10.83
C ALA A 248 11.88 16.40 9.99
N ILE A 249 10.88 17.03 10.62
CA ILE A 249 10.07 18.04 9.94
C ILE A 249 10.82 19.36 9.80
N GLN A 250 11.57 19.80 10.81
CA GLN A 250 12.34 21.05 10.74
C GLN A 250 13.31 21.06 9.55
N ASP A 251 13.91 19.92 9.21
CA ASP A 251 14.73 19.78 8.01
C ASP A 251 13.96 20.05 6.70
N CYS A 252 12.64 19.89 6.71
CA CYS A 252 11.76 20.13 5.56
C CYS A 252 11.25 21.57 5.50
N LEU A 253 11.34 22.35 6.60
CA LEU A 253 10.81 23.72 6.68
C LEU A 253 11.73 24.73 5.99
N GLU A 254 11.89 24.58 4.68
CA GLU A 254 12.61 25.52 3.83
C GLU A 254 11.67 26.45 3.10
N THR A 255 12.16 27.65 2.77
CA THR A 255 11.41 28.61 1.96
C THR A 255 10.95 27.97 0.64
N GLY A 256 9.66 28.03 0.39
CA GLY A 256 9.01 27.47 -0.81
C GLY A 256 8.51 26.02 -0.65
N VAL A 257 8.79 25.36 0.48
CA VAL A 257 8.13 24.07 0.80
C VAL A 257 6.77 24.36 1.44
N PRO A 258 5.66 23.85 0.90
CA PRO A 258 4.34 23.97 1.53
C PRO A 258 4.32 23.26 2.89
N THR A 259 3.80 23.95 3.91
CA THR A 259 3.76 23.42 5.29
C THR A 259 2.35 22.94 5.71
N ASP A 260 1.39 22.99 4.80
CA ASP A 260 -0.04 22.72 5.00
C ASP A 260 -0.46 21.29 4.61
N ARG A 261 0.47 20.38 4.31
CA ARG A 261 0.15 19.07 3.70
C ARG A 261 1.09 17.93 4.06
N PHE A 262 1.70 17.94 5.24
CA PHE A 262 2.63 16.89 5.65
C PHE A 262 1.91 15.62 6.12
N ILE A 263 2.39 14.47 5.62
CA ILE A 263 2.03 13.11 6.06
C ILE A 263 3.30 12.46 6.63
N MET A 264 3.18 11.81 7.78
CA MET A 264 4.31 11.19 8.47
C MET A 264 4.39 9.70 8.13
N ALA A 265 5.48 9.27 7.48
CA ALA A 265 5.65 7.88 7.08
C ALA A 265 6.46 7.10 8.11
N VAL A 266 5.85 6.08 8.68
CA VAL A 266 6.45 5.12 9.62
C VAL A 266 6.09 3.69 9.21
N SER A 267 6.75 2.68 9.80
CA SER A 267 6.49 1.28 9.49
C SER A 267 5.74 0.58 10.62
N THR A 268 5.03 -0.50 10.27
CA THR A 268 4.69 -1.57 11.22
C THR A 268 5.95 -2.35 11.58
N PRO A 269 5.96 -3.13 12.68
CA PRO A 269 7.08 -3.99 13.00
C PRO A 269 7.42 -4.97 11.88
N SER A 270 8.72 -5.24 11.76
CA SER A 270 9.22 -6.30 10.91
C SER A 270 8.68 -7.67 11.33
N LEU A 271 8.46 -8.56 10.38
CA LEU A 271 8.18 -9.98 10.65
C LEU A 271 9.48 -10.76 10.94
N ASP A 272 10.63 -10.19 10.62
CA ASP A 272 11.93 -10.73 11.06
C ASP A 272 12.12 -10.44 12.54
N THR A 273 12.12 -11.47 13.35
CA THR A 273 12.27 -11.38 14.82
C THR A 273 13.65 -10.88 15.27
N SER A 274 14.64 -10.88 14.37
CA SER A 274 15.97 -10.31 14.64
C SER A 274 15.97 -8.78 14.51
N ASP A 275 15.04 -8.20 13.74
CA ASP A 275 14.85 -6.75 13.61
C ASP A 275 13.90 -6.24 14.71
N THR A 276 14.48 -5.74 15.78
CA THR A 276 13.76 -5.19 16.94
C THR A 276 13.57 -3.67 16.87
N SER A 277 14.02 -3.03 15.79
CA SER A 277 14.00 -1.57 15.62
C SER A 277 12.90 -1.09 14.68
N THR A 278 12.67 -1.79 13.57
CA THR A 278 11.65 -1.41 12.60
C THR A 278 10.25 -1.45 13.21
N GLY A 279 9.53 -0.35 13.06
CA GLY A 279 8.16 -0.22 13.56
C GLY A 279 8.05 0.07 15.06
N PHE A 280 9.16 0.46 15.71
CA PHE A 280 9.18 0.86 17.11
C PHE A 280 9.80 2.23 17.32
N ILE A 281 9.27 2.97 18.29
CA ILE A 281 9.82 4.20 18.85
C ILE A 281 10.00 3.96 20.34
N GLY A 282 11.24 3.76 20.76
CA GLY A 282 11.52 3.20 22.06
C GLY A 282 10.95 1.78 22.18
N THR A 283 10.03 1.56 23.10
CA THR A 283 9.34 0.28 23.30
C THR A 283 7.94 0.23 22.68
N GLU A 284 7.46 1.37 22.19
CA GLU A 284 6.09 1.50 21.69
C GLU A 284 6.02 1.29 20.18
N ARG A 285 4.84 0.93 19.67
CA ARG A 285 4.60 0.80 18.23
C ARG A 285 4.71 2.16 17.54
N ALA A 286 5.55 2.26 16.51
CA ALA A 286 5.81 3.52 15.82
C ALA A 286 4.52 4.17 15.28
N ILE A 287 3.59 3.39 14.73
CA ILE A 287 2.32 3.90 14.21
C ILE A 287 1.44 4.53 15.32
N ILE A 288 1.45 3.97 16.53
CA ILE A 288 0.69 4.48 17.68
C ILE A 288 1.31 5.79 18.19
N GLU A 289 2.62 5.81 18.41
CA GLU A 289 3.33 7.02 18.87
C GLU A 289 3.22 8.16 17.85
N THR A 290 3.31 7.83 16.56
CA THR A 290 3.12 8.82 15.49
C THR A 290 1.70 9.38 15.49
N ALA A 291 0.66 8.56 15.73
CA ALA A 291 -0.72 9.03 15.82
C ALA A 291 -0.91 10.03 16.96
N TYR A 292 -0.37 9.76 18.15
CA TYR A 292 -0.40 10.72 19.26
C TYR A 292 0.37 12.00 18.94
N TRP A 293 1.52 11.91 18.27
CA TRP A 293 2.27 13.07 17.87
C TRP A 293 1.53 13.91 16.81
N ILE A 294 0.81 13.27 15.86
CA ILE A 294 0.00 13.94 14.85
C ILE A 294 -1.13 14.75 15.49
N THR A 295 -1.78 14.22 16.53
CA THR A 295 -2.90 14.88 17.21
C THR A 295 -2.47 16.00 18.17
N ALA A 296 -1.20 16.08 18.50
CA ALA A 296 -0.68 17.17 19.32
C ALA A 296 -0.60 18.48 18.51
N ASP A 297 -1.02 19.60 19.11
CA ASP A 297 -1.03 20.90 18.45
C ASP A 297 0.34 21.36 17.98
N THR A 298 0.38 22.02 16.82
CA THR A 298 1.52 22.75 16.29
C THR A 298 1.03 23.95 15.51
N GLN A 299 1.78 25.04 15.50
CA GLN A 299 1.42 26.28 14.80
C GLN A 299 2.27 26.55 13.55
N GLU A 300 3.31 25.77 13.34
CA GLU A 300 4.27 26.02 12.26
C GLU A 300 3.94 25.25 10.98
N TYR A 301 3.24 24.14 11.09
CA TYR A 301 2.91 23.26 9.97
C TYR A 301 1.72 22.35 10.28
N ASP A 302 1.04 21.87 9.24
CA ASP A 302 -0.08 20.97 9.40
C ASP A 302 0.36 19.50 9.33
N LYS A 303 -0.04 18.74 10.32
CA LYS A 303 0.10 17.28 10.37
C LYS A 303 -1.17 16.64 9.81
N CYS A 304 -1.17 16.38 8.50
CA CYS A 304 -2.38 15.97 7.77
C CYS A 304 -2.70 14.47 7.90
N GLY A 305 -1.76 13.66 8.41
CA GLY A 305 -2.01 12.24 8.61
C GLY A 305 -0.74 11.39 8.66
N ILE A 306 -0.95 10.08 8.50
CA ILE A 306 0.08 9.04 8.60
C ILE A 306 0.19 8.24 7.30
N ALA A 307 1.40 7.77 6.96
CA ALA A 307 1.64 6.74 5.96
C ALA A 307 2.27 5.52 6.65
N ILE A 308 1.60 4.37 6.56
CA ILE A 308 1.99 3.14 7.23
C ILE A 308 2.63 2.21 6.21
N ASN A 309 3.94 1.97 6.36
CA ASN A 309 4.66 1.00 5.53
C ASN A 309 4.49 -0.42 6.05
N ASN A 310 4.47 -1.41 5.14
CA ASN A 310 4.26 -2.83 5.43
C ASN A 310 3.01 -3.09 6.28
N VAL A 311 1.90 -2.45 5.94
CA VAL A 311 0.65 -2.50 6.71
C VAL A 311 0.15 -3.92 6.95
N GLN A 312 0.38 -4.85 6.03
CA GLN A 312 0.00 -6.26 6.12
C GLN A 312 0.63 -7.00 7.32
N ASN A 313 1.77 -6.52 7.84
CA ASN A 313 2.42 -7.12 9.01
C ASN A 313 1.57 -6.99 10.29
N ASP A 314 0.59 -6.06 10.32
CA ASP A 314 -0.34 -5.91 11.44
C ASP A 314 -1.61 -6.78 11.30
N TYR A 315 -1.72 -7.62 10.26
CA TYR A 315 -2.93 -8.42 10.05
C TYR A 315 -3.15 -9.42 11.17
N TYR A 316 -2.13 -10.21 11.53
CA TYR A 316 -2.25 -11.25 12.56
C TYR A 316 -1.91 -10.70 13.94
N GLN A 317 -2.92 -10.18 14.63
CA GLN A 317 -2.78 -9.74 16.02
C GLN A 317 -3.74 -10.51 16.92
N THR A 318 -3.30 -10.80 18.15
CA THR A 318 -4.12 -11.55 19.12
C THR A 318 -5.44 -10.88 19.48
N SER A 319 -5.49 -9.56 19.36
CA SER A 319 -6.68 -8.73 19.64
C SER A 319 -7.56 -8.47 18.40
N GLY A 320 -7.26 -9.12 17.29
CA GLY A 320 -8.02 -8.98 16.04
C GLY A 320 -7.19 -8.39 14.88
N ASN A 321 -7.65 -8.62 13.67
CA ASN A 321 -6.95 -8.22 12.46
C ASN A 321 -6.74 -6.70 12.41
N TYR A 322 -5.52 -6.28 12.07
CA TYR A 322 -5.12 -4.87 11.99
C TYR A 322 -5.40 -4.09 13.28
N HIS A 323 -5.18 -4.71 14.44
CA HIS A 323 -5.51 -4.11 15.73
C HIS A 323 -4.79 -2.77 15.94
N ASN A 324 -3.47 -2.72 15.71
CA ASN A 324 -2.71 -1.49 15.93
C ASN A 324 -3.02 -0.44 14.86
N VAL A 325 -3.24 -0.82 13.61
CA VAL A 325 -3.67 0.10 12.53
C VAL A 325 -5.02 0.72 12.88
N LYS A 326 -6.01 -0.09 13.29
CA LYS A 326 -7.32 0.42 13.72
C LYS A 326 -7.22 1.35 14.93
N LYS A 327 -6.37 1.01 15.90
CA LYS A 327 -6.11 1.87 17.06
C LYS A 327 -5.48 3.20 16.63
N THR A 328 -4.49 3.17 15.72
CA THR A 328 -3.85 4.36 15.14
C THR A 328 -4.89 5.28 14.49
N ILE A 329 -5.77 4.72 13.66
CA ILE A 329 -6.84 5.47 12.98
C ILE A 329 -7.78 6.11 14.02
N ASN A 330 -8.19 5.35 15.03
CA ASN A 330 -9.11 5.84 16.07
C ASN A 330 -8.51 6.93 16.97
N ILE A 331 -7.19 6.94 17.17
CA ILE A 331 -6.49 8.03 17.87
C ILE A 331 -6.58 9.32 17.04
N MET A 332 -6.32 9.25 15.74
CA MET A 332 -6.31 10.42 14.87
C MET A 332 -7.72 10.92 14.50
N ASN A 333 -8.64 9.99 14.31
CA ASN A 333 -10.01 10.24 13.87
C ASN A 333 -11.01 9.53 14.80
N PRO A 334 -11.17 10.00 16.05
CA PRO A 334 -12.08 9.37 16.99
C PRO A 334 -13.52 9.43 16.50
N ALA A 335 -14.29 8.36 16.75
CA ALA A 335 -15.71 8.37 16.46
C ALA A 335 -16.39 9.50 17.26
N PRO A 336 -17.39 10.21 16.68
CA PRO A 336 -18.14 11.22 17.42
C PRO A 336 -18.71 10.63 18.72
N THR A 337 -18.44 11.29 19.83
CA THR A 337 -19.10 10.96 21.11
C THR A 337 -20.59 11.20 20.97
N LYS A 338 -21.38 10.15 21.22
CA LYS A 338 -22.85 10.24 21.21
C LYS A 338 -23.34 11.08 22.36
#